data_8c44538a2325089eb6912e0d3330320a
#
_entry.id   8c44538a2325089eb6912e0d3330320a
#
_cell.length_a   1.000
_cell.length_b   1.000
_cell.length_c   1.000
_cell.angle_alpha   90.00
_cell.angle_beta   90.00
_cell.angle_gamma   90.00
#
_symmetry.space_group_name_H-M   'P 1'
#
loop_
_entity.id
_entity.type
_entity.pdbx_description
1 polymer ?
#
loop_
_entity_poly.entity_id
_entity_poly.type
_entity_poly.pdbx_seq_one_letter_code
_entity_poly.pdbx_strand_id
1 'polypeptide(L)'
;MRSSLLKFIFILSLALNFSVAGTAAYFYYQQSGYWMSPFGKKLKKDRFLFEELSLRPEQLKEMKDKAILFRAEIDSRRYKIIEHRKELIKLMRSDKPDVNKINALISTISIKQEEMQKMIIPHIIEEKVLLDKKQQHEFLDLIENTMTQGGFAGCPQAEHN
;
A
#
# COMPACT_ATOMS: atom_id res chain seq x y z
N MET A 1 38.85 -24.60 30.91
CA MET A 1 38.69 -23.27 30.33
C MET A 1 38.18 -23.26 28.88
N ARG A 2 38.71 -24.06 27.93
CA ARG A 2 38.26 -24.11 26.52
C ARG A 2 36.78 -24.51 26.36
N SER A 3 36.28 -25.48 27.16
CA SER A 3 34.88 -25.95 27.05
C SER A 3 33.84 -24.90 27.53
N SER A 4 34.20 -24.09 28.54
CA SER A 4 33.32 -23.02 29.04
C SER A 4 33.23 -21.86 28.03
N LEU A 5 34.32 -21.53 27.37
CA LEU A 5 34.38 -20.51 26.33
C LEU A 5 33.54 -20.92 25.11
N LEU A 6 33.64 -22.17 24.68
CA LEU A 6 32.82 -22.69 23.57
C LEU A 6 31.32 -22.69 23.89
N LYS A 7 30.95 -23.07 25.12
CA LYS A 7 29.53 -22.99 25.58
C LYS A 7 29.03 -21.55 25.59
N PHE A 8 29.86 -20.60 26.06
CA PHE A 8 29.50 -19.19 26.06
C PHE A 8 29.31 -18.63 24.65
N ILE A 9 30.22 -18.93 23.71
CA ILE A 9 30.09 -18.53 22.29
C ILE A 9 28.83 -19.12 21.66
N PHE A 10 28.52 -20.39 21.95
CA PHE A 10 27.34 -21.07 21.45
C PHE A 10 26.05 -20.40 21.96
N ILE A 11 25.97 -20.10 23.27
CA ILE A 11 24.81 -19.41 23.86
C ILE A 11 24.66 -18.02 23.28
N LEU A 12 25.75 -17.28 23.12
CA LEU A 12 25.71 -15.93 22.50
C LEU A 12 25.24 -15.98 21.05
N SER A 13 25.73 -16.95 20.26
CA SER A 13 25.27 -17.16 18.88
C SER A 13 23.78 -17.50 18.81
N LEU A 14 23.32 -18.35 19.73
CA LEU A 14 21.89 -18.71 19.81
C LEU A 14 21.01 -17.48 20.15
N ALA A 15 21.44 -16.71 21.14
CA ALA A 15 20.74 -15.48 21.54
C ALA A 15 20.65 -14.46 20.39
N LEU A 16 21.74 -14.30 19.62
CA LEU A 16 21.78 -13.42 18.43
C LEU A 16 20.81 -13.90 17.35
N ASN A 17 20.79 -15.20 17.04
CA ASN A 17 19.88 -15.76 16.04
C ASN A 17 18.41 -15.61 16.47
N PHE A 18 18.07 -15.84 17.74
CA PHE A 18 16.72 -15.61 18.25
C PHE A 18 16.32 -14.13 18.21
N SER A 19 17.24 -13.21 18.48
CA SER A 19 17.00 -11.78 18.39
C SER A 19 16.69 -11.37 16.95
N VAL A 20 17.46 -11.84 15.97
CA VAL A 20 17.23 -11.56 14.54
C VAL A 20 15.89 -12.17 14.07
N ALA A 21 15.61 -13.42 14.44
CA ALA A 21 14.35 -14.08 14.08
C ALA A 21 13.13 -13.37 14.72
N GLY A 22 13.23 -12.97 15.99
CA GLY A 22 12.18 -12.22 16.70
C GLY A 22 11.94 -10.84 16.08
N THR A 23 13.02 -10.15 15.71
CA THR A 23 12.94 -8.85 15.04
C THR A 23 12.31 -8.98 13.66
N ALA A 24 12.71 -9.97 12.87
CA ALA A 24 12.13 -10.25 11.56
C ALA A 24 10.64 -10.61 11.66
N ALA A 25 10.26 -11.46 12.60
CA ALA A 25 8.86 -11.81 12.86
C ALA A 25 8.03 -10.60 13.31
N TYR A 26 8.59 -9.74 14.16
CA TYR A 26 7.94 -8.50 14.60
C TYR A 26 7.69 -7.53 13.42
N PHE A 27 8.70 -7.30 12.57
CA PHE A 27 8.54 -6.47 11.37
C PHE A 27 7.54 -7.07 10.38
N TYR A 28 7.58 -8.40 10.17
CA TYR A 28 6.62 -9.09 9.33
C TYR A 28 5.19 -8.93 9.85
N TYR A 29 4.98 -9.10 11.15
CA TYR A 29 3.67 -8.92 11.79
C TYR A 29 3.19 -7.45 11.71
N GLN A 30 4.06 -6.48 11.97
CA GLN A 30 3.72 -5.06 11.82
C GLN A 30 3.36 -4.70 10.37
N GLN A 31 4.12 -5.23 9.40
CA GLN A 31 3.91 -4.93 7.98
C GLN A 31 2.62 -5.59 7.44
N SER A 32 2.23 -6.75 7.98
CA SER A 32 1.00 -7.45 7.60
C SER A 32 -0.29 -6.78 8.11
N GLY A 33 -0.17 -5.91 9.12
CA GLY A 33 -1.29 -5.17 9.73
C GLY A 33 -1.73 -3.90 8.98
N TYR A 34 -1.03 -3.52 7.89
CA TYR A 34 -1.32 -2.29 7.14
C TYR A 34 -1.81 -2.59 5.72
N TRP A 35 -2.68 -1.72 5.23
CA TRP A 35 -3.11 -1.65 3.85
C TRP A 35 -2.63 -0.32 3.25
N MET A 36 -2.14 -0.36 2.02
CA MET A 36 -1.73 0.82 1.29
C MET A 36 -2.91 1.35 0.49
N SER A 37 -3.36 2.57 0.78
CA SER A 37 -4.41 3.21 -0.01
C SER A 37 -3.97 3.40 -1.47
N PRO A 38 -4.90 3.60 -2.41
CA PRO A 38 -4.57 3.92 -3.80
C PRO A 38 -3.67 5.15 -3.95
N PHE A 39 -3.73 6.05 -2.97
CA PHE A 39 -2.97 7.31 -2.94
C PHE A 39 -1.65 7.22 -2.14
N GLY A 40 -1.21 6.02 -1.75
CA GLY A 40 0.05 5.82 -1.05
C GLY A 40 0.00 5.97 0.48
N LYS A 41 -1.14 6.34 1.07
CA LYS A 41 -1.28 6.41 2.54
C LYS A 41 -1.37 5.01 3.15
N LYS A 42 -0.57 4.73 4.18
CA LYS A 42 -0.66 3.50 4.97
C LYS A 42 -1.81 3.60 5.96
N LEU A 43 -2.75 2.67 5.88
CA LEU A 43 -3.86 2.53 6.81
C LEU A 43 -3.76 1.18 7.52
N LYS A 44 -4.20 1.07 8.76
CA LYS A 44 -4.38 -0.23 9.39
C LYS A 44 -5.44 -1.01 8.61
N LYS A 45 -5.30 -2.33 8.50
CA LYS A 45 -6.22 -3.18 7.70
C LYS A 45 -7.66 -3.12 8.18
N ASP A 46 -7.87 -2.93 9.46
CA ASP A 46 -9.16 -2.81 10.13
C ASP A 46 -9.73 -1.38 10.12
N ARG A 47 -8.95 -0.38 9.68
CA ARG A 47 -9.34 1.03 9.65
C ARG A 47 -9.66 1.51 8.24
N PHE A 48 -10.66 2.39 8.16
CA PHE A 48 -11.07 3.06 6.92
C PHE A 48 -10.91 4.57 7.08
N LEU A 49 -10.67 5.25 5.98
CA LEU A 49 -10.44 6.70 5.97
C LEU A 49 -11.65 7.47 6.52
N PHE A 50 -12.86 7.03 6.16
CA PHE A 50 -14.12 7.64 6.56
C PHE A 50 -14.53 7.38 8.03
N GLU A 51 -13.79 6.57 8.78
CA GLU A 51 -14.04 6.39 10.22
C GLU A 51 -13.72 7.64 11.05
N GLU A 52 -13.01 8.60 10.46
CA GLU A 52 -12.77 9.90 11.07
C GLU A 52 -14.00 10.83 10.97
N LEU A 53 -15.00 10.46 10.14
CA LEU A 53 -16.25 11.18 9.98
C LEU A 53 -17.27 10.76 11.03
N SER A 54 -18.11 11.71 11.47
CA SER A 54 -19.24 11.44 12.36
C SER A 54 -20.39 10.77 11.60
N LEU A 55 -20.22 9.48 11.24
CA LEU A 55 -21.19 8.71 10.47
C LEU A 55 -22.26 8.09 11.35
N ARG A 56 -23.49 7.99 10.83
CA ARG A 56 -24.53 7.16 11.44
C ARG A 56 -24.15 5.67 11.29
N PRO A 57 -24.63 4.79 12.20
CA PRO A 57 -24.27 3.37 12.16
C PRO A 57 -24.57 2.69 10.81
N GLU A 58 -25.70 3.05 10.18
CA GLU A 58 -26.10 2.50 8.87
C GLU A 58 -25.15 2.95 7.77
N GLN A 59 -24.77 4.25 7.73
CA GLN A 59 -23.81 4.79 6.77
C GLN A 59 -22.46 4.11 6.93
N LEU A 60 -21.98 3.99 8.17
CA LEU A 60 -20.69 3.34 8.47
C LEU A 60 -20.67 1.90 7.99
N LYS A 61 -21.75 1.14 8.23
CA LYS A 61 -21.87 -0.25 7.80
C LYS A 61 -21.81 -0.35 6.27
N GLU A 62 -22.65 0.43 5.57
CA GLU A 62 -22.71 0.39 4.10
C GLU A 62 -21.38 0.78 3.46
N MET A 63 -20.74 1.84 3.97
CA MET A 63 -19.43 2.27 3.48
C MET A 63 -18.35 1.21 3.75
N LYS A 64 -18.36 0.54 4.90
CA LYS A 64 -17.43 -0.55 5.20
C LYS A 64 -17.60 -1.74 4.26
N ASP A 65 -18.83 -2.16 4.01
CA ASP A 65 -19.13 -3.28 3.12
C ASP A 65 -18.62 -3.01 1.70
N LYS A 66 -18.87 -1.81 1.16
CA LYS A 66 -18.35 -1.35 -0.14
C LYS A 66 -16.82 -1.27 -0.15
N ALA A 67 -16.22 -0.68 0.88
CA ALA A 67 -14.79 -0.49 0.96
C ALA A 67 -14.00 -1.81 1.06
N ILE A 68 -14.55 -2.85 1.69
CA ILE A 68 -13.92 -4.19 1.76
C ILE A 68 -13.80 -4.79 0.35
N LEU A 69 -14.87 -4.75 -0.43
CA LEU A 69 -14.88 -5.27 -1.80
C LEU A 69 -13.93 -4.46 -2.70
N PHE A 70 -13.99 -3.13 -2.58
CA PHE A 70 -13.13 -2.23 -3.31
C PHE A 70 -11.64 -2.45 -2.99
N ARG A 71 -11.27 -2.65 -1.72
CA ARG A 71 -9.89 -2.96 -1.33
C ARG A 71 -9.37 -4.24 -1.98
N ALA A 72 -10.18 -5.29 -2.00
CA ALA A 72 -9.80 -6.55 -2.62
C ALA A 72 -9.53 -6.38 -4.13
N GLU A 73 -10.34 -5.57 -4.82
CA GLU A 73 -10.13 -5.28 -6.24
C GLU A 73 -8.88 -4.42 -6.48
N ILE A 74 -8.66 -3.38 -5.68
CA ILE A 74 -7.45 -2.55 -5.73
C ILE A 74 -6.20 -3.39 -5.52
N ASP A 75 -6.19 -4.28 -4.53
CA ASP A 75 -5.05 -5.13 -4.23
C ASP A 75 -4.74 -6.10 -5.38
N SER A 76 -5.77 -6.68 -6.00
CA SER A 76 -5.62 -7.52 -7.19
C SER A 76 -4.98 -6.77 -8.36
N ARG A 77 -5.45 -5.54 -8.66
CA ARG A 77 -4.89 -4.71 -9.74
C ARG A 77 -3.47 -4.25 -9.42
N ARG A 78 -3.22 -3.84 -8.19
CA ARG A 78 -1.89 -3.45 -7.73
C ARG A 78 -0.89 -4.59 -7.86
N TYR A 79 -1.29 -5.82 -7.50
CA TYR A 79 -0.44 -6.98 -7.65
C TYR A 79 0.01 -7.16 -9.12
N LYS A 80 -0.89 -7.05 -10.09
CA LYS A 80 -0.57 -7.12 -11.52
C LYS A 80 0.43 -6.03 -11.95
N ILE A 81 0.27 -4.81 -11.47
CA ILE A 81 1.20 -3.71 -11.74
C ILE A 81 2.59 -4.04 -11.16
N ILE A 82 2.65 -4.57 -9.94
CA ILE A 82 3.92 -4.95 -9.29
C ILE A 82 4.62 -6.05 -10.09
N GLU A 83 3.90 -7.06 -10.59
CA GLU A 83 4.49 -8.12 -11.42
C GLU A 83 5.09 -7.55 -12.73
N HIS A 84 4.38 -6.66 -13.42
CA HIS A 84 4.94 -5.99 -14.61
C HIS A 84 6.16 -5.12 -14.27
N ARG A 85 6.19 -4.44 -13.12
CA ARG A 85 7.37 -3.70 -12.66
C ARG A 85 8.57 -4.62 -12.39
N LYS A 86 8.35 -5.79 -11.80
CA LYS A 86 9.41 -6.80 -11.62
C LYS A 86 9.97 -7.27 -12.96
N GLU A 87 9.08 -7.53 -13.92
CA GLU A 87 9.47 -7.90 -15.28
C GLU A 87 10.28 -6.78 -15.95
N LEU A 88 9.87 -5.52 -15.81
CA LEU A 88 10.60 -4.36 -16.30
C LEU A 88 12.03 -4.32 -15.73
N ILE A 89 12.20 -4.49 -14.44
CA ILE A 89 13.54 -4.54 -13.82
C ILE A 89 14.35 -5.72 -14.34
N LYS A 90 13.72 -6.87 -14.57
CA LYS A 90 14.41 -8.04 -15.17
C LYS A 90 14.92 -7.74 -16.58
N LEU A 91 14.11 -7.08 -17.42
CA LEU A 91 14.55 -6.67 -18.77
C LEU A 91 15.71 -5.67 -18.71
N MET A 92 15.67 -4.72 -17.78
CA MET A 92 16.74 -3.72 -17.60
C MET A 92 18.06 -4.32 -17.09
N ARG A 93 18.01 -5.46 -16.40
CA ARG A 93 19.22 -6.16 -15.90
C ARG A 93 19.95 -6.99 -16.96
N SER A 94 19.39 -7.12 -18.18
CA SER A 94 20.06 -7.82 -19.27
C SER A 94 21.29 -7.04 -19.76
N ASP A 95 22.35 -7.75 -20.15
CA ASP A 95 23.56 -7.14 -20.76
C ASP A 95 23.24 -6.39 -22.08
N LYS A 96 22.15 -6.79 -22.75
CA LYS A 96 21.61 -6.13 -23.95
C LYS A 96 20.11 -5.89 -23.78
N PRO A 97 19.71 -4.80 -23.10
CA PRO A 97 18.31 -4.49 -22.87
C PRO A 97 17.57 -4.25 -24.19
N ASP A 98 16.43 -4.92 -24.37
CA ASP A 98 15.54 -4.69 -25.51
C ASP A 98 14.65 -3.48 -25.21
N VAL A 99 15.00 -2.33 -25.75
CA VAL A 99 14.31 -1.05 -25.54
C VAL A 99 12.84 -1.12 -26.02
N ASN A 100 12.55 -1.86 -27.08
CA ASN A 100 11.18 -1.99 -27.60
C ASN A 100 10.29 -2.76 -26.60
N LYS A 101 10.80 -3.85 -26.04
CA LYS A 101 10.07 -4.61 -24.98
C LYS A 101 9.91 -3.77 -23.72
N ILE A 102 10.92 -3.02 -23.31
CA ILE A 102 10.86 -2.10 -22.16
C ILE A 102 9.76 -1.08 -22.38
N ASN A 103 9.71 -0.40 -23.54
CA ASN A 103 8.69 0.60 -23.85
C ASN A 103 7.28 -0.02 -23.89
N ALA A 104 7.12 -1.19 -24.49
CA ALA A 104 5.84 -1.90 -24.49
C ALA A 104 5.35 -2.21 -23.08
N LEU A 105 6.25 -2.63 -22.19
CA LEU A 105 5.92 -2.93 -20.80
C LEU A 105 5.60 -1.67 -19.99
N ILE A 106 6.30 -0.56 -20.23
CA ILE A 106 5.98 0.75 -19.63
C ILE A 106 4.56 1.15 -20.04
N SER A 107 4.19 1.04 -21.33
CA SER A 107 2.85 1.34 -21.82
C SER A 107 1.79 0.46 -21.13
N THR A 108 2.07 -0.84 -20.97
CA THR A 108 1.18 -1.76 -20.26
C THR A 108 0.96 -1.35 -18.80
N ILE A 109 2.03 -0.95 -18.10
CA ILE A 109 1.95 -0.47 -16.71
C ILE A 109 1.10 0.80 -16.63
N SER A 110 1.31 1.74 -17.55
CA SER A 110 0.57 3.02 -17.60
C SER A 110 -0.93 2.80 -17.81
N ILE A 111 -1.31 1.92 -18.74
CA ILE A 111 -2.71 1.55 -18.99
C ILE A 111 -3.35 0.97 -17.72
N LYS A 112 -2.66 0.05 -17.05
CA LYS A 112 -3.18 -0.56 -15.81
C LYS A 112 -3.30 0.43 -14.65
N GLN A 113 -2.42 1.42 -14.57
CA GLN A 113 -2.51 2.51 -13.60
C GLN A 113 -3.71 3.43 -13.91
N GLU A 114 -3.94 3.74 -15.18
CA GLU A 114 -5.10 4.52 -15.62
C GLU A 114 -6.41 3.78 -15.32
N GLU A 115 -6.50 2.49 -15.63
CA GLU A 115 -7.66 1.66 -15.30
C GLU A 115 -7.98 1.68 -13.79
N MET A 116 -6.94 1.60 -12.96
CA MET A 116 -7.08 1.68 -11.51
C MET A 116 -7.62 3.05 -11.06
N GLN A 117 -7.12 4.14 -11.64
CA GLN A 117 -7.62 5.49 -11.33
C GLN A 117 -9.09 5.66 -11.77
N LYS A 118 -9.45 5.16 -12.95
CA LYS A 118 -10.83 5.17 -13.47
C LYS A 118 -11.81 4.37 -12.59
N MET A 119 -11.32 3.45 -11.78
CA MET A 119 -12.13 2.71 -10.80
C MET A 119 -12.25 3.45 -9.47
N ILE A 120 -11.18 4.14 -9.03
CA ILE A 120 -11.14 4.82 -7.74
C ILE A 120 -12.14 5.99 -7.69
N ILE A 121 -12.20 6.81 -8.74
CA ILE A 121 -13.03 8.03 -8.74
C ILE A 121 -14.52 7.73 -8.67
N PRO A 122 -15.09 6.79 -9.46
CA PRO A 122 -16.49 6.38 -9.29
C PRO A 122 -16.80 5.87 -7.88
N HIS A 123 -15.91 5.06 -7.29
CA HIS A 123 -16.09 4.57 -5.93
C HIS A 123 -16.18 5.71 -4.89
N ILE A 124 -15.31 6.72 -4.98
CA ILE A 124 -15.38 7.91 -4.13
C ILE A 124 -16.71 8.65 -4.31
N ILE A 125 -17.21 8.76 -5.56
CA ILE A 125 -18.49 9.41 -5.86
C ILE A 125 -19.65 8.62 -5.23
N GLU A 126 -19.63 7.29 -5.33
CA GLU A 126 -20.64 6.41 -4.73
C GLU A 126 -20.66 6.51 -3.20
N GLU A 127 -19.49 6.54 -2.56
CA GLU A 127 -19.39 6.75 -1.11
C GLU A 127 -19.93 8.13 -0.70
N LYS A 128 -19.59 9.18 -1.46
CA LYS A 128 -20.06 10.55 -1.23
C LYS A 128 -21.58 10.65 -1.21
N VAL A 129 -22.29 9.91 -2.07
CA VAL A 129 -23.76 9.95 -2.16
C VAL A 129 -24.44 9.46 -0.88
N LEU A 130 -23.79 8.60 -0.09
CA LEU A 130 -24.30 8.10 1.19
C LEU A 130 -24.24 9.14 2.32
N LEU A 131 -23.55 10.26 2.10
CA LEU A 131 -23.21 11.26 3.10
C LEU A 131 -24.13 12.49 3.00
N ASP A 132 -24.40 13.15 4.14
CA ASP A 132 -25.01 14.47 4.14
C ASP A 132 -24.03 15.56 3.67
N LYS A 133 -24.51 16.78 3.46
CA LYS A 133 -23.71 17.89 2.90
C LYS A 133 -22.46 18.21 3.71
N LYS A 134 -22.54 18.18 5.05
CA LYS A 134 -21.41 18.44 5.93
C LYS A 134 -20.40 17.29 5.84
N GLN A 135 -20.88 16.07 5.95
CA GLN A 135 -20.06 14.86 5.83
C GLN A 135 -19.40 14.76 4.45
N GLN A 136 -20.07 15.19 3.36
CA GLN A 136 -19.50 15.24 2.01
C GLN A 136 -18.27 16.15 1.93
N HIS A 137 -18.33 17.33 2.58
CA HIS A 137 -17.19 18.26 2.64
C HIS A 137 -16.02 17.61 3.40
N GLU A 138 -16.26 17.16 4.62
CA GLU A 138 -15.26 16.52 5.46
C GLU A 138 -14.63 15.29 4.77
N PHE A 139 -15.43 14.50 4.05
CA PHE A 139 -14.97 13.35 3.29
C PHE A 139 -14.03 13.74 2.14
N LEU A 140 -14.40 14.77 1.37
CA LEU A 140 -13.57 15.25 0.27
C LEU A 140 -12.26 15.87 0.78
N ASP A 141 -12.28 16.58 1.90
CA ASP A 141 -11.09 17.11 2.55
C ASP A 141 -10.12 15.98 2.97
N LEU A 142 -10.66 14.87 3.51
CA LEU A 142 -9.87 13.67 3.82
C LEU A 142 -9.24 13.03 2.57
N ILE A 143 -10.00 12.97 1.47
CA ILE A 143 -9.50 12.47 0.19
C ILE A 143 -8.40 13.39 -0.36
N GLU A 144 -8.64 14.71 -0.38
CA GLU A 144 -7.66 15.70 -0.85
C GLU A 144 -6.35 15.61 -0.05
N ASN A 145 -6.43 15.61 1.28
CA ASN A 145 -5.27 15.44 2.13
C ASN A 145 -4.52 14.13 1.85
N THR A 146 -5.26 13.05 1.59
CA THR A 146 -4.65 11.76 1.26
C THR A 146 -3.98 11.76 -0.11
N MET A 147 -4.57 12.43 -1.09
CA MET A 147 -4.03 12.54 -2.45
C MET A 147 -2.79 13.44 -2.50
N THR A 148 -2.78 14.52 -1.72
CA THR A 148 -1.70 15.53 -1.74
C THR A 148 -0.52 15.14 -0.85
N GLN A 149 -0.77 14.55 0.32
CA GLN A 149 0.29 14.12 1.24
C GLN A 149 0.86 12.72 0.91
N GLY A 150 0.07 11.87 0.27
CA GLY A 150 0.46 10.50 -0.08
C GLY A 150 1.35 10.37 -1.32
N GLY A 151 1.68 11.46 -2.01
CA GLY A 151 2.40 11.43 -3.27
C GLY A 151 1.80 10.40 -4.24
N PHE A 152 1.21 10.80 -5.33
CA PHE A 152 0.94 9.85 -6.43
C PHE A 152 2.20 9.03 -6.61
N ALA A 153 2.12 7.69 -6.46
CA ALA A 153 3.27 6.80 -6.48
C ALA A 153 4.06 6.96 -7.80
N GLY A 154 4.97 7.92 -7.86
CA GLY A 154 5.72 8.27 -9.05
C GLY A 154 6.54 9.55 -9.00
N CYS A 155 6.24 10.50 -8.11
CA CYS A 155 7.11 11.68 -7.96
C CYS A 155 7.57 11.83 -6.50
N PRO A 156 8.89 11.83 -6.23
CA PRO A 156 9.40 12.29 -4.94
C PRO A 156 8.99 13.76 -4.76
N GLN A 157 8.37 14.10 -3.65
CA GLN A 157 8.18 15.50 -3.29
C GLN A 157 9.57 16.14 -3.14
N ALA A 158 9.83 17.19 -3.90
CA ALA A 158 10.95 18.07 -3.63
C ALA A 158 10.69 18.69 -2.26
N GLU A 159 11.53 18.34 -1.29
CA GLU A 159 11.56 19.01 0.00
C GLU A 159 11.92 20.49 -0.28
N HIS A 160 10.96 21.38 -0.12
CA HIS A 160 11.23 22.81 -0.01
C HIS A 160 11.80 23.08 1.38
N ASN A 161 13.12 23.22 1.44
CA ASN A 161 13.81 23.93 2.50
C ASN A 161 13.53 25.43 2.40
#